data_64c2fdd98a9346412a234f8dae521323
#
_entry.id   64c2fdd98a9346412a234f8dae521323
#
_cell.length_a   1.000
_cell.length_b   1.000
_cell.length_c   1.000
_cell.angle_alpha   90.00
_cell.angle_beta   90.00
_cell.angle_gamma   90.00
#
_symmetry.space_group_name_H-M   'P 1'
#
loop_
_entity.id
_entity.type
_entity.pdbx_description
1 polymer ?
#
loop_
_entity_poly.entity_id
_entity_poly.type
_entity_poly.pdbx_seq_one_letter_code
_entity_poly.pdbx_strand_id
1 'polypeptide(L)' 'MAQSGLEVIAEYGNHPEAELTVQLLESNGIQSYTHSDDCGGVAGGQTFIHGVQVLVDRRDVKRSREILNVE' A
#
# COMPACT_ATOMS: atom_id res chain seq x y z
N MET A 1 -4.32 -20.81 -5.78
CA MET A 1 -4.23 -20.58 -5.69
C MET A 1 -3.98 -19.80 -5.24
N ALA A 2 -3.86 -19.59 -5.09
CA ALA A 2 -3.50 -19.02 -4.50
C ALA A 2 -3.42 -17.88 -4.43
N GLN A 3 -3.67 -17.26 -4.76
CA GLN A 3 -3.57 -16.19 -4.81
C GLN A 3 -3.95 -15.53 -3.88
N SER A 4 -3.61 -15.17 -3.50
CA SER A 4 -3.79 -14.57 -2.58
C SER A 4 -4.42 -13.53 -2.68
N GLY A 5 -4.85 -12.95 -2.16
CA GLY A 5 -5.41 -11.95 -2.34
C GLY A 5 -4.83 -10.86 -1.65
N LEU A 6 -4.21 -9.97 -2.27
CA LEU A 6 -3.72 -8.79 -1.67
C LEU A 6 -4.72 -7.70 -1.95
N GLU A 7 -4.96 -6.86 -0.95
CA GLU A 7 -5.87 -5.77 -1.14
C GLU A 7 -5.26 -4.46 -0.73
N VAL A 8 -5.58 -3.40 -1.40
CA VAL A 8 -5.04 -2.10 -1.12
C VAL A 8 -5.76 -1.53 0.07
N ILE A 9 -5.04 -1.14 1.08
CA ILE A 9 -5.67 -0.57 2.24
C ILE A 9 -5.33 0.89 2.41
N ALA A 10 -4.39 1.39 1.67
CA ALA A 10 -4.04 2.80 1.79
C ALA A 10 -3.29 3.24 0.57
N GLU A 11 -3.30 4.52 0.31
CA GLU A 11 -2.62 5.02 -0.81
C GLU A 11 -2.01 6.32 -0.43
N TYR A 12 -0.81 6.57 -0.79
CA TYR A 12 -0.12 7.78 -0.42
C TYR A 12 0.53 8.41 -1.64
N GLY A 13 0.88 9.63 -1.54
CA GLY A 13 1.45 10.30 -2.67
C GLY A 13 2.93 10.14 -2.82
N ASN A 14 3.57 9.51 -1.90
CA ASN A 14 5.00 9.32 -2.03
C ASN A 14 5.44 8.10 -1.26
N HIS A 15 6.64 7.68 -1.52
CA HIS A 15 7.14 6.49 -0.90
C HIS A 15 7.36 6.61 0.60
N PRO A 16 7.89 7.68 1.10
CA PRO A 16 8.15 7.77 2.52
C PRO A 16 6.91 7.57 3.37
N GLU A 17 5.79 8.12 2.93
CA GLU A 17 4.61 7.94 3.68
C GLU A 17 4.14 6.51 3.63
N ALA A 18 4.24 5.89 2.48
CA ALA A 18 3.83 4.51 2.37
C ALA A 18 4.72 3.64 3.24
N GLU A 19 6.00 3.96 3.30
CA GLU A 19 6.87 3.15 4.09
C GLU A 19 6.60 3.27 5.57
N LEU A 20 6.19 4.41 6.02
CA LEU A 20 5.86 4.55 7.41
C LEU A 20 4.68 3.64 7.75
N THR A 21 3.73 3.57 6.85
CA THR A 21 2.59 2.72 7.07
C THR A 21 3.01 1.25 7.09
N VAL A 22 3.90 0.89 6.20
CA VAL A 22 4.37 -0.48 6.17
C VAL A 22 5.08 -0.82 7.47
N GLN A 23 5.88 0.09 7.97
CA GLN A 23 6.58 -0.18 9.19
C GLN A 23 5.61 -0.32 10.35
N LEU A 24 4.60 0.49 10.37
CA LEU A 24 3.63 0.42 11.41
C LEU A 24 2.92 -0.93 11.38
N LEU A 25 2.53 -1.36 10.20
CA LEU A 25 1.84 -2.62 10.09
C LEU A 25 2.77 -3.78 10.47
N GLU A 26 4.01 -3.70 10.04
CA GLU A 26 4.92 -4.76 10.38
C GLU A 26 5.17 -4.83 11.86
N SER A 27 5.21 -3.72 12.52
CA SER A 27 5.45 -3.76 13.95
C SER A 27 4.24 -4.35 14.67
N ASN A 28 3.12 -4.48 13.99
CA ASN A 28 1.98 -5.09 14.58
C ASN A 28 1.78 -6.52 14.04
N GLY A 29 2.77 -7.02 13.39
CA GLY A 29 2.69 -8.40 12.93
C GLY A 29 1.98 -8.59 11.61
N ILE A 30 1.74 -7.55 10.88
CA ILE A 30 1.06 -7.68 9.61
C ILE A 30 2.03 -7.45 8.49
N GLN A 31 2.09 -8.39 7.57
CA GLN A 31 2.98 -8.26 6.48
C GLN A 31 2.34 -7.41 5.45
N SER A 32 2.99 -6.41 4.95
CA SER A 32 2.40 -5.53 3.96
C SER A 32 3.37 -5.31 2.82
N TYR A 33 2.86 -4.80 1.73
CA TYR A 33 3.63 -4.61 0.53
C TYR A 33 3.31 -3.28 -0.07
N THR A 34 4.18 -2.76 -0.89
CA THR A 34 3.89 -1.49 -1.55
C THR A 34 3.93 -1.71 -3.05
N HIS A 35 3.15 -0.93 -3.73
CA HIS A 35 3.11 -1.05 -5.18
C HIS A 35 2.97 0.36 -5.73
N SER A 36 3.93 0.78 -6.49
CA SER A 36 3.80 2.08 -7.04
C SER A 36 3.69 1.95 -8.52
N ASP A 37 2.88 2.78 -9.10
CA ASP A 37 2.68 2.60 -10.43
C ASP A 37 3.35 3.57 -11.15
N ASP A 38 4.50 3.76 -11.13
CA ASP A 38 5.09 4.75 -11.80
C ASP A 38 5.44 4.30 -13.01
N CYS A 39 4.74 4.09 -13.78
CA CYS A 39 5.03 3.59 -14.96
C CYS A 39 5.72 4.35 -15.68
N GLY A 40 6.41 4.72 -15.31
CA GLY A 40 7.08 5.17 -16.17
C GLY A 40 6.96 6.08 -17.00
N GLY A 41 6.95 6.86 -16.75
CA GLY A 41 7.00 7.81 -17.57
C GLY A 41 6.60 7.82 -18.71
N VAL A 42 6.10 7.57 -18.91
CA VAL A 42 5.72 7.52 -19.92
C VAL A 42 5.35 8.47 -20.46
N ALA A 43 5.10 8.71 -20.80
CA ALA A 43 4.65 9.48 -21.39
C ALA A 43 4.39 10.57 -21.28
N GLY A 44 4.64 11.13 -21.87
CA GLY A 44 4.21 12.24 -21.92
C GLY A 44 4.33 13.01 -20.85
N GLY A 45 5.07 12.94 -20.21
CA GLY A 45 5.23 13.80 -19.32
C GLY A 45 4.30 13.88 -18.29
N GLN A 46 3.42 13.42 -18.29
CA GLN A 46 2.60 13.52 -17.37
C GLN A 46 2.91 12.79 -16.29
N THR A 47 3.48 13.04 -15.56
CA THR A 47 3.84 12.36 -14.58
C THR A 47 2.95 12.27 -13.55
N PHE A 48 2.07 11.78 -13.59
CA PHE A 48 1.31 11.69 -12.63
C PHE A 48 1.58 10.68 -11.77
N ILE A 49 1.80 10.79 -10.70
CA ILE A 49 1.98 9.91 -9.91
C ILE A 49 0.89 9.43 -9.38
N HIS A 50 0.54 8.39 -9.51
CA HIS A 50 -0.50 7.93 -8.98
C HIS A 50 -0.33 7.58 -7.63
N GLY A 51 0.66 7.56 -7.02
CA GLY A 51 0.75 7.26 -5.69
C GLY A 51 1.30 5.93 -5.39
N VAL A 52 1.56 5.65 -4.16
CA VAL A 52 2.09 4.36 -3.75
C VAL A 52 1.01 3.67 -2.96
N GLN A 53 0.67 2.50 -3.34
CA GLN A 53 -0.38 1.77 -2.65
C GLN A 53 0.22 0.82 -1.62
N VAL A 54 -0.44 0.67 -0.51
CA VAL A 54 -0.01 -0.27 0.51
C VAL A 54 -1.03 -1.40 0.52
N LEU A 55 -0.54 -2.61 0.37
CA LEU A 55 -1.43 -3.75 0.29
C LEU A 55 -1.15 -4.76 1.39
N VAL A 56 -2.15 -5.47 1.80
CA VAL A 56 -1.97 -6.53 2.78
C VAL A 56 -2.82 -7.69 2.33
N ASP A 57 -2.60 -8.82 2.95
CA ASP A 57 -3.36 -10.00 2.63
C ASP A 57 -4.79 -9.70 3.01
N ARG A 58 -5.73 -10.24 2.22
CA ARG A 58 -7.06 -10.02 2.47
C ARG A 58 -7.47 -10.32 3.86
N ARG A 59 -6.95 -11.33 4.50
CA ARG A 59 -7.37 -11.65 5.81
C ARG A 59 -6.88 -10.64 6.81
N ASP A 60 -5.95 -9.78 6.47
CA ASP A 60 -5.46 -8.80 7.40
C ASP A 60 -6.05 -7.42 7.17
N VAL A 61 -6.94 -7.28 6.23
CA VAL A 61 -7.47 -5.98 5.90
C VAL A 61 -8.16 -5.33 7.09
N LYS A 62 -9.01 -6.08 7.78
CA LYS A 62 -9.70 -5.51 8.86
C LYS A 62 -8.78 -5.06 9.95
N ARG A 63 -7.82 -5.88 10.29
CA ARG A 63 -6.92 -5.55 11.31
C ARG A 63 -6.09 -4.37 10.91
N SER A 64 -5.66 -4.32 9.65
CA SER A 64 -4.85 -3.25 9.19
C SER A 64 -5.61 -1.94 9.28
N ARG A 65 -6.87 -1.95 8.96
CA ARG A 65 -7.62 -0.75 9.03
C ARG A 65 -7.77 -0.28 10.46
N GLU A 66 -7.86 -1.20 11.36
CA GLU A 66 -7.96 -0.82 12.74
C GLU A 66 -6.68 -0.19 13.22
N ILE A 67 -5.56 -0.75 12.80
CA ILE A 67 -4.30 -0.21 13.22
C ILE A 67 -4.10 1.18 12.65
N LEU A 68 -4.48 1.37 11.41
CA LEU A 68 -4.29 2.66 10.80
C LEU A 68 -5.40 3.62 11.17
N ASN A 69 -6.39 3.11 11.81
CA ASN A 69 -7.44 3.93 12.27
C ASN A 69 -8.14 4.62 11.14
N VAL A 70 -8.32 3.94 10.08
CA VAL A 70 -8.93 4.52 8.97
C VAL A 70 -10.33 4.23 8.99
N GLU A 71 -11.17 5.11 8.84
CA GLU A 71 -12.48 4.80 8.85
C GLU A 71 -13.04 4.82 7.71
#